data_c7b4d90729a4ac03deac4e9b364ed7c0
#
_entry.id   c7b4d90729a4ac03deac4e9b364ed7c0
#
_cell.length_a   1.000
_cell.length_b   1.000
_cell.length_c   1.000
_cell.angle_alpha   90.00
_cell.angle_beta   90.00
_cell.angle_gamma   90.00
#
_symmetry.space_group_name_H-M   'P 1'
#
loop_
_entity.id
_entity.type
_entity.pdbx_description
1 polymer ?
#
loop_
_entity_poly.entity_id
_entity_poly.type
_entity_poly.pdbx_seq_one_letter_code
_entity_poly.pdbx_strand_id
1 'polypeptide(L)'
;MDLFNYSRRESSEVNIGATPLGGNNPIRIQSMTNTVTMDTEACVEQAKRIIDAGGEYVRLTTQGVREAENLKNINIGLRSQGYDTPLVADVHFNPKVADVAAQYAEKVRINPGNYVDPGRTFRKLEYTDEEYAQEIEKIRARFIPFLNICKENHTAIRIGVNHGSLSDRIMSHYGDTPEGMVESCMEFLRICVAEHFNDVVISIKASNTVVMVRTVRLLVKEMEKEGMAFPLHLGVTEAGDGEDGRIKSALGIGALLADGLGDTIRVSLSEAPENEIPVARKLVDYILTREGHPFIPGKEAPQFNYLSPGRRKTKAVRNIGGDNLPVVIAERLEGSFETNPQFKPDYIYCGGSVPQSRDNNIAYLVDANAWNPEDKNVYPAFNYQQMIELHHTVSDLKFLFLPYMAMNDEVIAALKLHPEVVIIAQSNHPNRLGEYRAMTHELMNEGLENPVVFFQYYQETKAEDLQIKAAADMGALNFDGLCDGIFLYNQGPLSHIVVDTTAFGILQAGRIRTSKTEYISCPGCGRTLYDLESTIARIKTATSHLKGLKIGIMGCIVNGPGEMADADYGYVGAGRGKISLYKKKECIEKNIPEDQAVEKLIELIKANGDYTEK
;
A
#
# COMPACT_ATOMS: atom_id res chain seq x y z
N MET A 1 2.87 5.91 -20.45
CA MET A 1 1.74 5.64 -19.54
C MET A 1 0.74 6.79 -19.64
N ASP A 2 -0.56 6.50 -19.75
CA ASP A 2 -1.63 7.50 -19.77
C ASP A 2 -2.13 7.70 -18.32
N LEU A 3 -2.12 8.91 -17.81
CA LEU A 3 -2.56 9.22 -16.43
C LEU A 3 -4.08 9.22 -16.28
N PHE A 4 -4.81 9.37 -17.37
CA PHE A 4 -6.26 9.57 -17.38
C PHE A 4 -7.02 8.34 -17.83
N ASN A 5 -6.42 7.55 -18.74
CA ASN A 5 -7.08 6.40 -19.33
C ASN A 5 -6.41 5.10 -18.86
N TYR A 6 -7.23 4.20 -18.32
CA TYR A 6 -6.74 2.94 -17.79
C TYR A 6 -6.40 1.95 -18.90
N SER A 7 -5.20 1.43 -18.85
CA SER A 7 -4.75 0.29 -19.63
C SER A 7 -3.68 -0.49 -18.85
N ARG A 8 -3.72 -1.81 -18.93
CA ARG A 8 -2.65 -2.62 -18.33
C ARG A 8 -1.35 -2.43 -19.11
N ARG A 9 -0.24 -2.27 -18.36
CA ARG A 9 1.10 -2.25 -18.93
C ARG A 9 1.38 -3.60 -19.61
N GLU A 10 1.89 -3.56 -20.83
CA GLU A 10 2.40 -4.76 -21.49
C GLU A 10 3.67 -5.25 -20.77
N SER A 11 3.63 -6.48 -20.30
CA SER A 11 4.77 -7.16 -19.68
C SER A 11 5.10 -8.45 -20.44
N SER A 12 6.32 -8.94 -20.28
CA SER A 12 6.70 -10.25 -20.84
C SER A 12 5.94 -11.38 -20.11
N GLU A 13 5.62 -12.44 -20.84
CA GLU A 13 5.07 -13.65 -20.24
C GLU A 13 6.18 -14.43 -19.54
N VAL A 14 5.88 -14.96 -18.36
CA VAL A 14 6.76 -15.81 -17.55
C VAL A 14 6.05 -17.12 -17.25
N ASN A 15 6.72 -18.23 -17.58
CA ASN A 15 6.22 -19.57 -17.33
C ASN A 15 6.53 -20.00 -15.88
N ILE A 16 5.48 -20.37 -15.12
CA ILE A 16 5.62 -20.83 -13.73
C ILE A 16 4.74 -22.07 -13.57
N GLY A 17 5.32 -23.24 -13.80
CA GLY A 17 4.56 -24.49 -13.83
C GLY A 17 3.35 -24.38 -14.78
N ALA A 18 2.18 -24.77 -14.31
CA ALA A 18 0.93 -24.72 -15.07
C ALA A 18 0.24 -23.33 -15.07
N THR A 19 0.80 -22.33 -14.38
CA THR A 19 0.16 -21.03 -14.15
C THR A 19 1.06 -19.89 -14.63
N PRO A 20 1.10 -19.56 -15.92
CA PRO A 20 1.88 -18.44 -16.43
C PRO A 20 1.35 -17.10 -15.95
N LEU A 21 2.20 -16.07 -15.90
CA LEU A 21 1.82 -14.69 -15.58
C LEU A 21 2.50 -13.69 -16.54
N GLY A 22 2.02 -12.45 -16.52
CA GLY A 22 2.46 -11.42 -17.46
C GLY A 22 1.82 -11.58 -18.84
N GLY A 23 2.20 -10.77 -19.80
CA GLY A 23 1.55 -10.74 -21.11
C GLY A 23 0.04 -10.54 -20.99
N ASN A 24 -0.72 -11.36 -21.68
CA ASN A 24 -2.19 -11.32 -21.64
C ASN A 24 -2.81 -12.17 -20.51
N ASN A 25 -2.00 -12.74 -19.63
CA ASN A 25 -2.52 -13.54 -18.51
C ASN A 25 -3.25 -12.66 -17.50
N PRO A 26 -4.24 -13.22 -16.77
CA PRO A 26 -4.91 -12.49 -15.70
C PRO A 26 -3.92 -12.13 -14.57
N ILE A 27 -4.26 -11.12 -13.79
CA ILE A 27 -3.51 -10.77 -12.58
C ILE A 27 -3.65 -11.91 -11.58
N ARG A 28 -2.52 -12.53 -11.22
CA ARG A 28 -2.48 -13.71 -10.35
C ARG A 28 -2.47 -13.34 -8.88
N ILE A 29 -3.08 -14.21 -8.05
CA ILE A 29 -3.13 -14.02 -6.60
C ILE A 29 -2.24 -15.05 -5.92
N GLN A 30 -1.34 -14.54 -5.06
CA GLN A 30 -0.42 -15.35 -4.26
C GLN A 30 -0.68 -15.14 -2.77
N SER A 31 -0.55 -16.22 -1.98
CA SER A 31 -0.36 -16.12 -0.53
C SER A 31 0.84 -16.94 -0.07
N MET A 32 1.09 -16.99 1.23
CA MET A 32 2.27 -17.62 1.82
C MET A 32 1.89 -18.40 3.08
N THR A 33 2.39 -19.62 3.20
CA THR A 33 2.20 -20.41 4.43
C THR A 33 2.92 -19.76 5.62
N ASN A 34 2.36 -19.96 6.81
CA ASN A 34 3.01 -19.61 8.07
C ASN A 34 3.43 -20.87 8.89
N THR A 35 3.27 -22.06 8.30
CA THR A 35 3.73 -23.33 8.85
C THR A 35 5.26 -23.46 8.78
N VAL A 36 5.82 -24.30 9.64
CA VAL A 36 7.24 -24.69 9.57
C VAL A 36 7.45 -25.58 8.34
N THR A 37 8.32 -25.17 7.41
CA THR A 37 8.49 -25.85 6.11
C THR A 37 9.01 -27.29 6.22
N MET A 38 9.60 -27.67 7.36
CA MET A 38 9.99 -29.07 7.66
C MET A 38 8.80 -29.96 8.04
N ASP A 39 7.65 -29.38 8.38
CA ASP A 39 6.41 -30.11 8.63
C ASP A 39 5.62 -30.23 7.32
N THR A 40 5.87 -31.31 6.59
CA THR A 40 5.29 -31.56 5.26
C THR A 40 3.76 -31.59 5.31
N GLU A 41 3.18 -32.28 6.29
CA GLU A 41 1.71 -32.44 6.42
C GLU A 41 1.04 -31.10 6.70
N ALA A 42 1.53 -30.33 7.67
CA ALA A 42 1.00 -29.01 7.99
C ALA A 42 1.12 -28.05 6.79
N CYS A 43 2.23 -28.10 6.04
CA CYS A 43 2.41 -27.28 4.84
C CYS A 43 1.43 -27.66 3.73
N VAL A 44 1.22 -28.95 3.47
CA VAL A 44 0.26 -29.43 2.46
C VAL A 44 -1.16 -28.99 2.83
N GLU A 45 -1.58 -29.21 4.07
CA GLU A 45 -2.94 -28.82 4.49
C GLU A 45 -3.17 -27.30 4.47
N GLN A 46 -2.19 -26.49 4.83
CA GLN A 46 -2.32 -25.04 4.72
C GLN A 46 -2.29 -24.56 3.27
N ALA A 47 -1.42 -25.14 2.44
CA ALA A 47 -1.38 -24.85 1.01
C ALA A 47 -2.73 -25.15 0.33
N LYS A 48 -3.37 -26.28 0.66
CA LYS A 48 -4.71 -26.63 0.18
C LYS A 48 -5.74 -25.54 0.54
N ARG A 49 -5.79 -25.09 1.81
CA ARG A 49 -6.71 -24.02 2.20
C ARG A 49 -6.49 -22.74 1.41
N ILE A 50 -5.23 -22.36 1.15
CA ILE A 50 -4.89 -21.19 0.31
C ILE A 50 -5.39 -21.41 -1.12
N ILE A 51 -5.17 -22.59 -1.69
CA ILE A 51 -5.58 -22.92 -3.08
C ILE A 51 -7.11 -22.97 -3.19
N ASP A 52 -7.77 -23.62 -2.25
CA ASP A 52 -9.24 -23.74 -2.22
C ASP A 52 -9.92 -22.37 -2.04
N ALA A 53 -9.25 -21.41 -1.39
CA ALA A 53 -9.70 -20.02 -1.32
C ALA A 53 -9.49 -19.24 -2.66
N GLY A 54 -8.80 -19.84 -3.66
CA GLY A 54 -8.52 -19.23 -4.95
C GLY A 54 -7.10 -18.72 -5.14
N GLY A 55 -6.14 -19.14 -4.29
CA GLY A 55 -4.72 -18.84 -4.45
C GLY A 55 -4.11 -19.55 -5.66
N GLU A 56 -3.42 -18.80 -6.50
CA GLU A 56 -2.82 -19.28 -7.76
C GLU A 56 -1.33 -19.58 -7.63
N TYR A 57 -0.69 -19.11 -6.57
CA TYR A 57 0.67 -19.45 -6.14
C TYR A 57 0.71 -19.59 -4.63
N VAL A 58 1.45 -20.58 -4.12
CA VAL A 58 1.69 -20.76 -2.69
C VAL A 58 3.17 -20.61 -2.39
N ARG A 59 3.53 -19.62 -1.55
CA ARG A 59 4.90 -19.36 -1.14
C ARG A 59 5.22 -19.98 0.19
N LEU A 60 6.38 -20.62 0.30
CA LEU A 60 6.88 -21.26 1.52
C LEU A 60 8.23 -20.63 1.92
N THR A 61 8.41 -20.39 3.21
CA THR A 61 9.68 -19.99 3.79
C THR A 61 10.72 -21.10 3.60
N THR A 62 11.89 -20.77 3.04
CA THR A 62 12.95 -21.74 2.74
C THR A 62 14.26 -21.19 3.28
N GLN A 63 14.57 -21.51 4.57
CA GLN A 63 15.70 -20.93 5.30
C GLN A 63 16.99 -21.72 5.12
N GLY A 64 16.88 -23.03 4.93
CA GLY A 64 18.00 -23.94 4.85
C GLY A 64 17.86 -24.98 3.74
N VAL A 65 18.96 -25.71 3.44
CA VAL A 65 19.00 -26.75 2.41
C VAL A 65 17.99 -27.86 2.70
N ARG A 66 17.81 -28.26 3.96
CA ARG A 66 16.84 -29.30 4.34
C ARG A 66 15.39 -28.89 4.05
N GLU A 67 15.05 -27.62 4.25
CA GLU A 67 13.74 -27.09 3.90
C GLU A 67 13.56 -27.01 2.37
N ALA A 68 14.61 -26.64 1.64
CA ALA A 68 14.61 -26.66 0.17
C ALA A 68 14.40 -28.07 -0.38
N GLU A 69 15.07 -29.09 0.19
CA GLU A 69 14.86 -30.50 -0.15
C GLU A 69 13.44 -30.98 0.19
N ASN A 70 12.86 -30.49 1.33
CA ASN A 70 11.52 -30.88 1.74
C ASN A 70 10.41 -30.31 0.84
N LEU A 71 10.68 -29.27 0.04
CA LEU A 71 9.75 -28.78 -0.99
C LEU A 71 9.32 -29.90 -1.94
N LYS A 72 10.22 -30.85 -2.23
CA LYS A 72 9.91 -32.06 -3.02
C LYS A 72 8.76 -32.84 -2.40
N ASN A 73 8.81 -33.09 -1.09
CA ASN A 73 7.78 -33.87 -0.38
C ASN A 73 6.46 -33.12 -0.33
N ILE A 74 6.50 -31.80 -0.10
CA ILE A 74 5.31 -30.94 -0.11
C ILE A 74 4.66 -30.94 -1.49
N ASN A 75 5.47 -30.80 -2.54
CA ASN A 75 5.01 -30.84 -3.92
C ASN A 75 4.35 -32.19 -4.25
N ILE A 76 5.01 -33.32 -3.92
CA ILE A 76 4.43 -34.67 -4.08
C ILE A 76 3.10 -34.80 -3.31
N GLY A 77 3.05 -34.33 -2.07
CA GLY A 77 1.84 -34.34 -1.25
C GLY A 77 0.65 -33.61 -1.89
N LEU A 78 0.89 -32.45 -2.50
CA LEU A 78 -0.12 -31.68 -3.20
C LEU A 78 -0.53 -32.36 -4.53
N ARG A 79 0.44 -32.76 -5.36
CA ARG A 79 0.19 -33.42 -6.67
C ARG A 79 -0.58 -34.74 -6.51
N SER A 80 -0.27 -35.53 -5.48
CA SER A 80 -0.99 -36.79 -5.18
C SER A 80 -2.46 -36.57 -4.82
N GLN A 81 -2.84 -35.36 -4.41
CA GLN A 81 -4.21 -34.97 -4.09
C GLN A 81 -4.89 -34.15 -5.19
N GLY A 82 -4.25 -34.01 -6.36
CA GLY A 82 -4.81 -33.32 -7.55
C GLY A 82 -4.61 -31.81 -7.56
N TYR A 83 -3.73 -31.26 -6.71
CA TYR A 83 -3.38 -29.83 -6.71
C TYR A 83 -2.11 -29.61 -7.53
N ASP A 84 -2.18 -28.82 -8.61
CA ASP A 84 -1.06 -28.45 -9.52
C ASP A 84 -0.61 -27.00 -9.37
N THR A 85 -1.12 -26.29 -8.39
CA THR A 85 -0.72 -24.92 -8.10
C THR A 85 0.79 -24.84 -7.86
N PRO A 86 1.51 -23.92 -8.53
CA PRO A 86 2.94 -23.77 -8.36
C PRO A 86 3.37 -23.35 -6.96
N LEU A 87 4.45 -23.95 -6.48
CA LEU A 87 5.11 -23.56 -5.24
C LEU A 87 6.20 -22.51 -5.49
N VAL A 88 6.31 -21.58 -4.54
CA VAL A 88 7.32 -20.52 -4.56
C VAL A 88 8.22 -20.66 -3.34
N ALA A 89 9.49 -20.93 -3.52
CA ALA A 89 10.49 -20.95 -2.44
C ALA A 89 10.93 -19.53 -2.09
N ASP A 90 10.84 -19.14 -0.81
CA ASP A 90 11.28 -17.83 -0.31
C ASP A 90 12.65 -17.96 0.37
N VAL A 91 13.70 -17.65 -0.37
CA VAL A 91 15.09 -17.84 0.05
C VAL A 91 15.71 -16.51 0.50
N HIS A 92 16.45 -16.55 1.60
CA HIS A 92 17.23 -15.44 2.14
C HIS A 92 18.63 -15.91 2.57
N PHE A 93 19.62 -15.03 2.51
CA PHE A 93 20.99 -15.14 3.05
C PHE A 93 21.89 -16.24 2.46
N ASN A 94 21.36 -17.35 2.00
CA ASN A 94 22.18 -18.48 1.58
C ASN A 94 21.88 -18.88 0.12
N PRO A 95 22.75 -18.50 -0.82
CA PRO A 95 22.56 -18.83 -2.24
C PRO A 95 22.46 -20.35 -2.54
N LYS A 96 23.12 -21.22 -1.74
CA LYS A 96 23.01 -22.68 -1.93
C LYS A 96 21.60 -23.21 -1.71
N VAL A 97 20.82 -22.54 -0.84
CA VAL A 97 19.42 -22.88 -0.62
C VAL A 97 18.60 -22.61 -1.89
N ALA A 98 18.89 -21.51 -2.59
CA ALA A 98 18.25 -21.19 -3.86
C ALA A 98 18.56 -22.24 -4.95
N ASP A 99 19.82 -22.69 -5.03
CA ASP A 99 20.25 -23.73 -5.96
C ASP A 99 19.47 -25.05 -5.77
N VAL A 100 19.26 -25.46 -4.53
CA VAL A 100 18.49 -26.66 -4.20
C VAL A 100 17.00 -26.44 -4.41
N ALA A 101 16.47 -25.31 -3.99
CA ALA A 101 15.05 -24.98 -4.14
C ALA A 101 14.61 -24.94 -5.61
N ALA A 102 15.48 -24.48 -6.51
CA ALA A 102 15.22 -24.42 -7.95
C ALA A 102 14.96 -25.81 -8.59
N GLN A 103 15.35 -26.89 -7.93
CA GLN A 103 15.10 -28.27 -8.40
C GLN A 103 13.71 -28.79 -7.99
N TYR A 104 13.03 -28.12 -7.05
CA TYR A 104 11.81 -28.65 -6.40
C TYR A 104 10.65 -27.66 -6.32
N ALA A 105 10.86 -26.39 -6.68
CA ALA A 105 9.83 -25.37 -6.74
C ALA A 105 9.74 -24.78 -8.15
N GLU A 106 8.55 -24.41 -8.58
CA GLU A 106 8.32 -23.81 -9.90
C GLU A 106 8.80 -22.35 -9.98
N LYS A 107 8.99 -21.71 -8.81
CA LYS A 107 9.58 -20.36 -8.71
C LYS A 107 10.43 -20.22 -7.46
N VAL A 108 11.58 -19.57 -7.56
CA VAL A 108 12.42 -19.23 -6.42
C VAL A 108 12.51 -17.72 -6.27
N ARG A 109 12.19 -17.22 -5.09
CA ARG A 109 12.43 -15.82 -4.74
C ARG A 109 13.79 -15.68 -4.08
N ILE A 110 14.60 -14.79 -4.62
CA ILE A 110 15.83 -14.32 -4.00
C ILE A 110 15.69 -12.84 -3.58
N ASN A 111 16.49 -12.42 -2.60
CA ASN A 111 16.53 -11.04 -2.16
C ASN A 111 17.91 -10.43 -2.48
N PRO A 112 18.01 -9.49 -3.44
CA PRO A 112 19.27 -8.84 -3.80
C PRO A 112 20.07 -8.32 -2.62
N GLY A 113 19.38 -7.76 -1.60
CA GLY A 113 20.02 -7.18 -0.43
C GLY A 113 20.76 -8.17 0.49
N ASN A 114 20.56 -9.48 0.32
CA ASN A 114 21.21 -10.50 1.14
C ASN A 114 21.50 -11.82 0.39
N TYR A 115 21.54 -11.78 -0.93
CA TYR A 115 21.83 -12.96 -1.74
C TYR A 115 23.34 -13.23 -1.88
N VAL A 116 24.12 -12.20 -2.22
CA VAL A 116 25.58 -12.22 -2.27
C VAL A 116 26.19 -11.26 -1.25
N ASP A 117 25.62 -10.06 -1.18
CA ASP A 117 25.98 -9.09 -0.16
C ASP A 117 25.68 -9.66 1.24
N PRO A 118 26.50 -9.36 2.25
CA PRO A 118 26.18 -9.71 3.63
C PRO A 118 24.90 -9.02 4.07
N GLY A 119 24.14 -9.66 4.97
CA GLY A 119 22.95 -9.06 5.54
C GLY A 119 23.23 -7.68 6.12
N ARG A 120 22.23 -6.79 6.08
CA ARG A 120 22.33 -5.39 6.52
C ARG A 120 22.86 -5.28 7.95
N THR A 121 23.96 -4.53 8.12
CA THR A 121 24.61 -4.24 9.42
C THR A 121 24.53 -2.77 9.81
N PHE A 122 23.95 -1.91 8.95
CA PHE A 122 23.85 -0.45 9.11
C PHE A 122 25.21 0.25 9.12
N ARG A 123 26.23 -0.34 8.47
CA ARG A 123 27.54 0.26 8.33
C ARG A 123 27.61 1.10 7.06
N LYS A 124 28.27 2.25 7.16
CA LYS A 124 28.63 3.04 5.99
C LYS A 124 29.88 2.43 5.36
N LEU A 125 29.80 2.10 4.09
CA LEU A 125 30.91 1.59 3.28
C LEU A 125 31.29 2.66 2.24
N GLU A 126 32.56 2.74 1.92
CA GLU A 126 33.05 3.63 0.87
C GLU A 126 33.70 2.78 -0.21
N TYR A 127 33.30 3.00 -1.46
CA TYR A 127 33.81 2.30 -2.64
C TYR A 127 34.26 3.31 -3.68
N THR A 128 35.40 3.02 -4.32
CA THR A 128 35.70 3.61 -5.64
C THR A 128 34.82 2.96 -6.71
N ASP A 129 34.77 3.55 -7.90
CA ASP A 129 34.03 2.96 -9.02
C ASP A 129 34.55 1.58 -9.39
N GLU A 130 35.86 1.37 -9.32
CA GLU A 130 36.50 0.08 -9.59
C GLU A 130 36.16 -0.95 -8.53
N GLU A 131 36.14 -0.58 -7.25
CA GLU A 131 35.74 -1.46 -6.15
C GLU A 131 34.26 -1.83 -6.25
N TYR A 132 33.40 -0.86 -6.60
CA TYR A 132 31.98 -1.14 -6.81
C TYR A 132 31.75 -2.11 -7.98
N ALA A 133 32.47 -1.91 -9.09
CA ALA A 133 32.42 -2.84 -10.23
C ALA A 133 32.87 -4.25 -9.85
N GLN A 134 33.86 -4.41 -8.97
CA GLN A 134 34.28 -5.72 -8.46
C GLN A 134 33.19 -6.40 -7.62
N GLU A 135 32.40 -5.65 -6.85
CA GLU A 135 31.26 -6.20 -6.12
C GLU A 135 30.17 -6.71 -7.10
N ILE A 136 29.91 -6.00 -8.19
CA ILE A 136 29.01 -6.48 -9.26
C ILE A 136 29.52 -7.78 -9.90
N GLU A 137 30.82 -7.90 -10.14
CA GLU A 137 31.38 -9.15 -10.68
C GLU A 137 31.27 -10.33 -9.68
N LYS A 138 31.33 -10.10 -8.38
CA LYS A 138 31.05 -11.14 -7.37
C LYS A 138 29.59 -11.60 -7.45
N ILE A 139 28.64 -10.64 -7.61
CA ILE A 139 27.24 -10.97 -7.81
C ILE A 139 27.08 -11.82 -9.06
N ARG A 140 27.66 -11.40 -10.18
CA ARG A 140 27.64 -12.14 -11.45
C ARG A 140 28.15 -13.57 -11.28
N ALA A 141 29.35 -13.72 -10.71
CA ALA A 141 30.00 -15.01 -10.52
C ALA A 141 29.15 -16.00 -9.69
N ARG A 142 28.34 -15.51 -8.77
CA ARG A 142 27.47 -16.35 -7.94
C ARG A 142 26.08 -16.55 -8.55
N PHE A 143 25.55 -15.56 -9.26
CA PHE A 143 24.18 -15.58 -9.78
C PHE A 143 24.05 -16.39 -11.06
N ILE A 144 25.04 -16.32 -11.97
CA ILE A 144 25.01 -17.08 -13.25
C ILE A 144 24.88 -18.61 -13.05
N PRO A 145 25.63 -19.27 -12.14
CA PRO A 145 25.41 -20.68 -11.87
C PRO A 145 23.98 -21.03 -11.44
N PHE A 146 23.36 -20.18 -10.62
CA PHE A 146 21.97 -20.33 -10.21
C PHE A 146 21.00 -20.17 -11.39
N LEU A 147 21.22 -19.19 -12.28
CA LEU A 147 20.41 -19.03 -13.50
C LEU A 147 20.47 -20.29 -14.38
N ASN A 148 21.64 -20.94 -14.46
CA ASN A 148 21.79 -22.18 -15.23
C ASN A 148 20.98 -23.32 -14.62
N ILE A 149 20.99 -23.48 -13.29
CA ILE A 149 20.14 -24.45 -12.59
C ILE A 149 18.66 -24.15 -12.87
N CYS A 150 18.25 -22.89 -12.84
CA CYS A 150 16.88 -22.50 -13.16
C CYS A 150 16.49 -22.84 -14.61
N LYS A 151 17.40 -22.63 -15.59
CA LYS A 151 17.18 -23.02 -16.99
C LYS A 151 16.99 -24.54 -17.14
N GLU A 152 17.84 -25.34 -16.49
CA GLU A 152 17.78 -26.79 -16.51
C GLU A 152 16.50 -27.36 -15.91
N ASN A 153 15.94 -26.70 -14.88
CA ASN A 153 14.77 -27.16 -14.18
C ASN A 153 13.48 -26.43 -14.58
N HIS A 154 13.53 -25.53 -15.56
CA HIS A 154 12.40 -24.67 -15.97
C HIS A 154 11.78 -23.89 -14.80
N THR A 155 12.63 -23.40 -13.91
CA THR A 155 12.25 -22.67 -12.71
C THR A 155 12.33 -21.17 -12.95
N ALA A 156 11.21 -20.48 -12.76
CA ALA A 156 11.20 -19.02 -12.78
C ALA A 156 11.86 -18.44 -11.52
N ILE A 157 12.36 -17.21 -11.62
CA ILE A 157 12.86 -16.51 -10.45
C ILE A 157 12.03 -15.27 -10.14
N ARG A 158 11.97 -14.92 -8.86
CA ARG A 158 11.50 -13.60 -8.44
C ARG A 158 12.65 -12.85 -7.77
N ILE A 159 13.03 -11.74 -8.37
CA ILE A 159 13.94 -10.77 -7.76
C ILE A 159 13.09 -9.89 -6.83
N GLY A 160 13.24 -10.12 -5.54
CA GLY A 160 12.37 -9.53 -4.51
C GLY A 160 13.12 -8.60 -3.59
N VAL A 161 13.09 -7.29 -3.87
CA VAL A 161 13.67 -6.25 -3.03
C VAL A 161 12.70 -5.84 -1.94
N ASN A 162 13.16 -5.81 -0.69
CA ASN A 162 12.44 -5.22 0.43
C ASN A 162 13.22 -4.02 0.95
N HIS A 163 12.53 -2.92 1.21
CA HIS A 163 13.12 -1.69 1.76
C HIS A 163 13.96 -1.96 3.02
N GLY A 164 13.41 -2.75 3.94
CA GLY A 164 14.06 -3.09 5.20
C GLY A 164 15.32 -3.94 5.11
N SER A 165 15.62 -4.56 3.96
CA SER A 165 16.74 -5.48 3.78
C SER A 165 17.69 -5.12 2.63
N LEU A 166 17.77 -3.85 2.26
CA LEU A 166 18.80 -3.36 1.32
C LEU A 166 20.19 -3.61 1.89
N SER A 167 21.16 -3.98 1.04
CA SER A 167 22.55 -4.18 1.48
C SER A 167 23.20 -2.88 1.91
N ASP A 168 24.22 -2.98 2.80
CA ASP A 168 25.00 -1.82 3.22
C ASP A 168 25.73 -1.16 2.04
N ARG A 169 26.07 -1.92 0.98
CA ARG A 169 26.68 -1.41 -0.25
C ARG A 169 25.71 -0.47 -0.99
N ILE A 170 24.48 -0.90 -1.23
CA ILE A 170 23.44 -0.08 -1.88
C ILE A 170 23.11 1.14 -1.02
N MET A 171 22.93 0.94 0.29
CA MET A 171 22.63 2.02 1.25
C MET A 171 23.73 3.07 1.31
N SER A 172 24.99 2.67 1.19
CA SER A 172 26.13 3.59 1.27
C SER A 172 26.31 4.40 0.00
N HIS A 173 25.98 3.82 -1.17
CA HIS A 173 26.16 4.47 -2.46
C HIS A 173 24.94 5.31 -2.88
N TYR A 174 23.71 4.77 -2.72
CA TYR A 174 22.46 5.40 -3.17
C TYR A 174 21.62 6.00 -2.04
N GLY A 175 21.93 5.65 -0.78
CA GLY A 175 21.13 6.03 0.38
C GLY A 175 19.86 5.17 0.55
N ASP A 176 19.05 5.56 1.54
CA ASP A 176 17.73 4.95 1.83
C ASP A 176 16.66 5.60 0.96
N THR A 177 16.73 5.35 -0.35
CA THR A 177 15.97 6.06 -1.39
C THR A 177 15.28 5.09 -2.34
N PRO A 178 14.22 5.53 -3.05
CA PRO A 178 13.64 4.77 -4.16
C PRO A 178 14.68 4.36 -5.22
N GLU A 179 15.65 5.24 -5.53
CA GLU A 179 16.74 4.99 -6.48
C GLU A 179 17.62 3.82 -6.04
N GLY A 180 17.96 3.75 -4.76
CA GLY A 180 18.72 2.64 -4.19
C GLY A 180 17.97 1.31 -4.27
N MET A 181 16.68 1.32 -4.00
CA MET A 181 15.83 0.13 -4.14
C MET A 181 15.75 -0.34 -5.59
N VAL A 182 15.60 0.58 -6.53
CA VAL A 182 15.54 0.29 -7.98
C VAL A 182 16.88 -0.28 -8.44
N GLU A 183 18.01 0.35 -8.10
CA GLU A 183 19.32 -0.12 -8.54
C GLU A 183 19.65 -1.50 -7.95
N SER A 184 19.29 -1.76 -6.69
CA SER A 184 19.40 -3.11 -6.10
C SER A 184 18.70 -4.20 -6.93
N CYS A 185 17.63 -3.85 -7.62
CA CYS A 185 16.93 -4.74 -8.55
C CYS A 185 17.60 -4.78 -9.92
N MET A 186 17.92 -3.62 -10.50
CA MET A 186 18.44 -3.46 -11.86
C MET A 186 19.79 -4.15 -12.05
N GLU A 187 20.67 -4.18 -11.04
CA GLU A 187 21.92 -4.93 -11.07
C GLU A 187 21.71 -6.41 -11.44
N PHE A 188 20.70 -7.05 -10.84
CA PHE A 188 20.34 -8.44 -11.12
C PHE A 188 19.64 -8.59 -12.47
N LEU A 189 18.77 -7.66 -12.86
CA LEU A 189 18.06 -7.70 -14.12
C LEU A 189 19.00 -7.60 -15.32
N ARG A 190 20.02 -6.73 -15.24
CA ARG A 190 21.04 -6.61 -16.30
C ARG A 190 21.81 -7.92 -16.49
N ILE A 191 22.07 -8.68 -15.41
CA ILE A 191 22.67 -10.01 -15.51
C ILE A 191 21.70 -10.99 -16.17
N CYS A 192 20.42 -11.02 -15.80
CA CYS A 192 19.42 -11.88 -16.43
C CYS A 192 19.34 -11.62 -17.94
N VAL A 193 19.30 -10.35 -18.36
CA VAL A 193 19.27 -9.98 -19.79
C VAL A 193 20.54 -10.44 -20.51
N ALA A 194 21.71 -10.21 -19.91
CA ALA A 194 23.00 -10.63 -20.48
C ALA A 194 23.10 -12.15 -20.63
N GLU A 195 22.50 -12.91 -19.73
CA GLU A 195 22.47 -14.38 -19.75
C GLU A 195 21.26 -14.95 -20.51
N HIS A 196 20.45 -14.11 -21.17
CA HIS A 196 19.24 -14.52 -21.89
C HIS A 196 18.26 -15.32 -21.02
N PHE A 197 18.10 -14.93 -19.76
CA PHE A 197 17.15 -15.52 -18.82
C PHE A 197 15.94 -14.61 -18.66
N ASN A 198 14.78 -15.04 -19.20
CA ASN A 198 13.58 -14.21 -19.29
C ASN A 198 12.48 -14.58 -18.28
N ASP A 199 12.57 -15.76 -17.65
CA ASP A 199 11.57 -16.20 -16.66
C ASP A 199 11.76 -15.49 -15.30
N VAL A 200 11.64 -14.15 -15.33
CA VAL A 200 11.89 -13.26 -14.19
C VAL A 200 10.63 -12.49 -13.83
N VAL A 201 10.28 -12.54 -12.56
CA VAL A 201 9.27 -11.70 -11.92
C VAL A 201 9.97 -10.75 -10.95
N ILE A 202 9.46 -9.54 -10.80
CA ILE A 202 10.06 -8.55 -9.92
C ILE A 202 9.10 -8.16 -8.82
N SER A 203 9.61 -7.94 -7.62
CA SER A 203 8.85 -7.26 -6.57
C SER A 203 9.71 -6.26 -5.83
N ILE A 204 9.14 -5.08 -5.60
CA ILE A 204 9.66 -4.10 -4.64
C ILE A 204 8.59 -3.91 -3.59
N LYS A 205 8.95 -4.08 -2.32
CA LYS A 205 8.04 -4.00 -1.19
C LYS A 205 8.59 -3.10 -0.10
N ALA A 206 7.69 -2.37 0.53
CA ALA A 206 7.95 -1.58 1.72
C ALA A 206 6.70 -1.56 2.62
N SER A 207 6.88 -1.32 3.90
CA SER A 207 5.80 -1.04 4.84
C SER A 207 5.25 0.38 4.67
N ASN A 208 6.08 1.29 4.19
CA ASN A 208 5.70 2.64 3.79
C ASN A 208 5.10 2.62 2.37
N THR A 209 3.81 2.85 2.26
CA THR A 209 3.07 2.82 1.01
C THR A 209 3.55 3.87 -0.01
N VAL A 210 3.94 5.06 0.46
CA VAL A 210 4.48 6.13 -0.40
C VAL A 210 5.78 5.70 -1.05
N VAL A 211 6.71 5.14 -0.26
CA VAL A 211 7.99 4.61 -0.76
C VAL A 211 7.75 3.48 -1.75
N MET A 212 6.85 2.55 -1.43
CA MET A 212 6.56 1.39 -2.29
C MET A 212 6.03 1.84 -3.65
N VAL A 213 5.03 2.72 -3.69
CA VAL A 213 4.41 3.18 -4.95
C VAL A 213 5.41 3.97 -5.80
N ARG A 214 6.13 4.93 -5.21
CA ARG A 214 7.17 5.71 -5.91
C ARG A 214 8.26 4.82 -6.49
N THR A 215 8.72 3.86 -5.72
CA THR A 215 9.80 2.95 -6.16
C THR A 215 9.35 2.06 -7.31
N VAL A 216 8.14 1.52 -7.28
CA VAL A 216 7.63 0.68 -8.38
C VAL A 216 7.44 1.50 -9.66
N ARG A 217 6.90 2.71 -9.55
CA ARG A 217 6.79 3.65 -10.70
C ARG A 217 8.15 3.96 -11.31
N LEU A 218 9.14 4.24 -10.47
CA LEU A 218 10.52 4.51 -10.90
C LEU A 218 11.15 3.28 -11.55
N LEU A 219 10.98 2.08 -10.95
CA LEU A 219 11.49 0.83 -11.52
C LEU A 219 10.95 0.59 -12.93
N VAL A 220 9.65 0.77 -13.14
CA VAL A 220 9.04 0.61 -14.48
C VAL A 220 9.70 1.56 -15.47
N LYS A 221 9.92 2.81 -15.09
CA LYS A 221 10.57 3.80 -15.95
C LYS A 221 12.01 3.43 -16.29
N GLU A 222 12.78 2.95 -15.31
CA GLU A 222 14.16 2.53 -15.54
C GLU A 222 14.23 1.26 -16.40
N MET A 223 13.33 0.30 -16.19
CA MET A 223 13.23 -0.88 -17.07
C MET A 223 12.89 -0.50 -18.51
N GLU A 224 11.94 0.41 -18.73
CA GLU A 224 11.58 0.90 -20.06
C GLU A 224 12.77 1.54 -20.78
N LYS A 225 13.60 2.33 -20.09
CA LYS A 225 14.82 2.94 -20.65
C LYS A 225 15.83 1.90 -21.14
N GLU A 226 15.91 0.75 -20.47
CA GLU A 226 16.82 -0.35 -20.81
C GLU A 226 16.15 -1.45 -21.67
N GLY A 227 14.92 -1.20 -22.16
CA GLY A 227 14.19 -2.13 -23.03
C GLY A 227 13.67 -3.39 -22.32
N MET A 228 13.46 -3.32 -21.01
CA MET A 228 12.96 -4.42 -20.19
C MET A 228 11.46 -4.29 -19.93
N ALA A 229 10.74 -5.40 -19.96
CA ALA A 229 9.29 -5.46 -19.71
C ALA A 229 8.90 -6.57 -18.73
N PHE A 230 9.73 -6.88 -17.75
CA PHE A 230 9.47 -7.96 -16.79
C PHE A 230 8.19 -7.70 -15.98
N PRO A 231 7.41 -8.77 -15.68
CA PRO A 231 6.18 -8.66 -14.90
C PRO A 231 6.46 -8.35 -13.43
N LEU A 232 5.48 -7.68 -12.81
CA LEU A 232 5.56 -7.18 -11.45
C LEU A 232 4.67 -7.97 -10.49
N HIS A 233 5.23 -8.30 -9.32
CA HIS A 233 4.50 -8.80 -8.16
C HIS A 233 4.37 -7.69 -7.11
N LEU A 234 3.13 -7.24 -6.87
CA LEU A 234 2.86 -6.15 -5.94
C LEU A 234 2.52 -6.65 -4.54
N GLY A 235 2.87 -5.87 -3.54
CA GLY A 235 2.49 -6.10 -2.15
C GLY A 235 3.03 -5.03 -1.23
N VAL A 236 2.24 -4.71 -0.21
CA VAL A 236 2.66 -3.89 0.93
C VAL A 236 3.14 -4.84 2.03
N THR A 237 4.34 -4.65 2.57
CA THR A 237 4.82 -5.43 3.71
C THR A 237 4.24 -4.87 5.01
N GLU A 238 4.08 -5.75 6.01
CA GLU A 238 3.67 -5.36 7.36
C GLU A 238 2.42 -4.47 7.38
N ALA A 239 1.43 -4.81 6.55
CA ALA A 239 0.20 -4.02 6.43
C ALA A 239 -0.68 -4.04 7.68
N GLY A 240 -0.55 -5.08 8.50
CA GLY A 240 -1.33 -5.26 9.72
C GLY A 240 -2.51 -6.23 9.55
N ASP A 241 -3.43 -6.15 10.47
CA ASP A 241 -4.63 -6.99 10.55
C ASP A 241 -5.91 -6.16 10.36
N GLY A 242 -7.05 -6.82 10.24
CA GLY A 242 -8.37 -6.24 10.22
C GLY A 242 -8.54 -5.14 9.16
N GLU A 243 -9.15 -4.04 9.56
CA GLU A 243 -9.41 -2.87 8.74
C GLU A 243 -8.11 -2.23 8.21
N ASP A 244 -7.12 -2.04 9.09
CA ASP A 244 -5.88 -1.35 8.74
C ASP A 244 -5.10 -2.10 7.66
N GLY A 245 -5.01 -3.42 7.77
CA GLY A 245 -4.34 -4.27 6.79
C GLY A 245 -5.00 -4.23 5.43
N ARG A 246 -6.34 -4.24 5.40
CA ARG A 246 -7.14 -4.17 4.18
C ARG A 246 -7.01 -2.81 3.50
N ILE A 247 -7.19 -1.73 4.24
CA ILE A 247 -7.09 -0.35 3.71
C ILE A 247 -5.67 -0.10 3.19
N LYS A 248 -4.63 -0.43 3.97
CA LYS A 248 -3.24 -0.19 3.60
C LYS A 248 -2.81 -0.98 2.36
N SER A 249 -3.22 -2.26 2.27
CA SER A 249 -2.97 -3.09 1.11
C SER A 249 -3.72 -2.60 -0.13
N ALA A 250 -5.01 -2.31 0.00
CA ALA A 250 -5.84 -1.83 -1.11
C ALA A 250 -5.39 -0.46 -1.61
N LEU A 251 -4.98 0.44 -0.72
CA LEU A 251 -4.46 1.76 -1.09
C LEU A 251 -3.16 1.66 -1.88
N GLY A 252 -2.17 0.92 -1.39
CA GLY A 252 -0.85 0.81 -2.02
C GLY A 252 -0.87 -0.03 -3.29
N ILE A 253 -1.41 -1.24 -3.24
CA ILE A 253 -1.53 -2.13 -4.40
C ILE A 253 -2.52 -1.56 -5.41
N GLY A 254 -3.68 -1.07 -4.93
CA GLY A 254 -4.73 -0.51 -5.78
C GLY A 254 -4.27 0.71 -6.58
N ALA A 255 -3.43 1.57 -6.00
CA ALA A 255 -2.84 2.70 -6.74
C ALA A 255 -2.02 2.26 -7.95
N LEU A 256 -1.17 1.25 -7.78
CA LEU A 256 -0.34 0.71 -8.86
C LEU A 256 -1.18 -0.06 -9.90
N LEU A 257 -2.13 -0.89 -9.44
CA LEU A 257 -3.05 -1.57 -10.35
C LEU A 257 -3.88 -0.56 -11.15
N ALA A 258 -4.32 0.55 -10.54
CA ALA A 258 -5.07 1.61 -11.22
C ALA A 258 -4.21 2.38 -12.23
N ASP A 259 -2.89 2.41 -12.04
CA ASP A 259 -1.92 2.88 -13.04
C ASP A 259 -1.64 1.83 -14.14
N GLY A 260 -2.31 0.68 -14.12
CA GLY A 260 -2.08 -0.44 -15.05
C GLY A 260 -0.85 -1.28 -14.71
N LEU A 261 -0.22 -1.11 -13.56
CA LEU A 261 0.99 -1.79 -13.14
C LEU A 261 0.67 -2.98 -12.23
N GLY A 262 1.19 -4.15 -12.56
CA GLY A 262 1.09 -5.35 -11.74
C GLY A 262 0.49 -6.55 -12.46
N ASP A 263 1.16 -7.70 -12.33
CA ASP A 263 0.80 -8.97 -12.97
C ASP A 263 0.46 -10.05 -11.95
N THR A 264 0.92 -9.87 -10.71
CA THR A 264 0.54 -10.71 -9.57
C THR A 264 0.58 -9.87 -8.29
N ILE A 265 -0.26 -10.21 -7.33
CA ILE A 265 -0.33 -9.50 -6.06
C ILE A 265 -0.33 -10.45 -4.87
N ARG A 266 0.13 -9.94 -3.70
CA ARG A 266 -0.16 -10.50 -2.39
C ARG A 266 -0.64 -9.40 -1.44
N VAL A 267 -1.84 -9.55 -0.94
CA VAL A 267 -2.29 -8.83 0.26
C VAL A 267 -1.66 -9.53 1.47
N SER A 268 -0.97 -8.80 2.33
CA SER A 268 -0.30 -9.36 3.51
C SER A 268 -1.06 -8.95 4.76
N LEU A 269 -1.77 -9.90 5.37
CA LEU A 269 -2.53 -9.69 6.60
C LEU A 269 -1.90 -10.47 7.76
N SER A 270 -1.93 -9.87 8.95
CA SER A 270 -1.56 -10.56 10.20
C SER A 270 -2.72 -11.45 10.68
N GLU A 271 -3.17 -12.35 9.80
CA GLU A 271 -4.30 -13.27 9.94
C GLU A 271 -3.95 -14.61 9.28
N ALA A 272 -4.87 -15.58 9.29
CA ALA A 272 -4.69 -16.83 8.56
C ALA A 272 -4.46 -16.57 7.06
N PRO A 273 -3.45 -17.20 6.42
CA PRO A 273 -3.05 -16.88 5.04
C PRO A 273 -4.15 -17.02 4.00
N GLU A 274 -5.08 -17.95 4.19
CA GLU A 274 -6.24 -18.14 3.31
C GLU A 274 -7.18 -16.92 3.27
N ASN A 275 -7.20 -16.10 4.33
CA ASN A 275 -8.02 -14.88 4.41
C ASN A 275 -7.49 -13.76 3.47
N GLU A 276 -6.21 -13.80 3.08
CA GLU A 276 -5.62 -12.85 2.14
C GLU A 276 -6.25 -12.95 0.74
N ILE A 277 -6.65 -14.16 0.33
CA ILE A 277 -7.08 -14.45 -1.04
C ILE A 277 -8.37 -13.74 -1.44
N PRO A 278 -9.48 -13.80 -0.66
CA PRO A 278 -10.71 -13.07 -1.01
C PRO A 278 -10.50 -11.56 -1.08
N VAL A 279 -9.69 -11.00 -0.19
CA VAL A 279 -9.37 -9.56 -0.17
C VAL A 279 -8.61 -9.16 -1.45
N ALA A 280 -7.60 -9.95 -1.82
CA ALA A 280 -6.83 -9.74 -3.03
C ALA A 280 -7.70 -9.85 -4.30
N ARG A 281 -8.58 -10.85 -4.37
CA ARG A 281 -9.49 -11.05 -5.49
C ARG A 281 -10.45 -9.87 -5.66
N LYS A 282 -11.10 -9.43 -4.58
CA LYS A 282 -11.97 -8.26 -4.59
C LYS A 282 -11.27 -7.00 -5.11
N LEU A 283 -10.03 -6.78 -4.66
CA LEU A 283 -9.24 -5.64 -5.12
C LEU A 283 -8.95 -5.70 -6.64
N VAL A 284 -8.49 -6.86 -7.13
CA VAL A 284 -8.19 -7.05 -8.56
C VAL A 284 -9.46 -6.89 -9.39
N ASP A 285 -10.53 -7.59 -9.02
CA ASP A 285 -11.79 -7.55 -9.77
C ASP A 285 -12.37 -6.13 -9.81
N TYR A 286 -12.28 -5.38 -8.72
CA TYR A 286 -12.72 -3.99 -8.67
C TYR A 286 -11.91 -3.07 -9.61
N ILE A 287 -10.59 -3.20 -9.62
CA ILE A 287 -9.75 -2.40 -10.53
C ILE A 287 -10.05 -2.73 -12.00
N LEU A 288 -10.24 -4.00 -12.33
CA LEU A 288 -10.51 -4.45 -13.70
C LEU A 288 -11.88 -3.95 -14.23
N THR A 289 -12.81 -3.52 -13.38
CA THR A 289 -14.04 -2.86 -13.84
C THR A 289 -13.80 -1.57 -14.64
N ARG A 290 -12.58 -1.05 -14.60
CA ARG A 290 -12.16 0.13 -15.38
C ARG A 290 -11.82 -0.18 -16.84
N GLU A 291 -11.63 -1.46 -17.20
CA GLU A 291 -11.30 -1.84 -18.57
C GLU A 291 -12.39 -1.42 -19.55
N GLY A 292 -11.97 -0.88 -20.70
CA GLY A 292 -12.90 -0.46 -21.75
C GLY A 292 -13.76 0.76 -21.40
N HIS A 293 -13.38 1.54 -20.38
CA HIS A 293 -14.11 2.77 -20.03
C HIS A 293 -14.13 3.79 -21.18
N PRO A 294 -15.10 4.71 -21.25
CA PRO A 294 -15.11 5.81 -22.20
C PRO A 294 -13.82 6.65 -22.08
N PHE A 295 -13.34 7.20 -23.20
CA PHE A 295 -12.13 8.01 -23.23
C PHE A 295 -12.28 9.32 -22.44
N ILE A 296 -11.27 9.61 -21.61
CA ILE A 296 -11.16 10.84 -20.81
C ILE A 296 -10.15 11.79 -21.49
N PRO A 297 -10.57 12.98 -21.97
CA PRO A 297 -9.69 13.90 -22.70
C PRO A 297 -8.85 14.77 -21.75
N GLY A 298 -8.13 14.15 -20.83
CA GLY A 298 -7.25 14.84 -19.88
C GLY A 298 -5.97 15.37 -20.54
N LYS A 299 -5.41 16.45 -20.01
CA LYS A 299 -4.13 17.04 -20.44
C LYS A 299 -3.20 17.16 -19.24
N GLU A 300 -2.05 16.50 -19.33
CA GLU A 300 -1.05 16.53 -18.25
C GLU A 300 -0.53 17.95 -18.00
N ALA A 301 -0.46 18.34 -16.73
CA ALA A 301 0.10 19.63 -16.33
C ALA A 301 1.65 19.54 -16.31
N PRO A 302 2.37 20.48 -16.95
CA PRO A 302 3.82 20.41 -17.09
C PRO A 302 4.60 20.39 -15.77
N GLN A 303 4.02 20.92 -14.69
CA GLN A 303 4.63 20.95 -13.36
C GLN A 303 4.42 19.65 -12.57
N PHE A 304 3.59 18.73 -13.03
CA PHE A 304 3.33 17.46 -12.36
C PHE A 304 4.47 16.47 -12.66
N ASN A 305 4.97 15.83 -11.62
CA ASN A 305 5.98 14.77 -11.73
C ASN A 305 5.43 13.44 -11.20
N TYR A 306 5.01 12.58 -12.10
CA TYR A 306 4.45 11.27 -11.77
C TYR A 306 5.37 10.37 -10.92
N LEU A 307 6.69 10.45 -11.11
CA LEU A 307 7.66 9.61 -10.41
C LEU A 307 7.97 10.11 -8.99
N SER A 308 7.89 11.41 -8.78
CA SER A 308 8.12 12.05 -7.49
C SER A 308 7.13 13.19 -7.27
N PRO A 309 5.83 12.89 -7.12
CA PRO A 309 4.82 13.92 -6.99
C PRO A 309 5.02 14.73 -5.70
N GLY A 310 5.01 16.05 -5.84
CA GLY A 310 4.82 16.96 -4.73
C GLY A 310 3.33 17.18 -4.44
N ARG A 311 3.00 17.70 -3.26
CA ARG A 311 1.64 18.15 -3.00
C ARG A 311 1.26 19.28 -3.96
N ARG A 312 0.09 19.17 -4.60
CA ARG A 312 -0.47 20.23 -5.46
C ARG A 312 -0.58 21.52 -4.64
N LYS A 313 -0.09 22.62 -5.21
CA LYS A 313 -0.22 23.93 -4.58
C LYS A 313 -1.69 24.37 -4.60
N THR A 314 -2.25 24.62 -3.42
CA THR A 314 -3.60 25.11 -3.25
C THR A 314 -3.62 26.28 -2.27
N LYS A 315 -4.63 27.13 -2.36
CA LYS A 315 -4.87 28.22 -1.40
C LYS A 315 -5.50 27.62 -0.13
N ALA A 316 -5.05 28.05 1.03
CA ALA A 316 -5.75 27.72 2.26
C ALA A 316 -7.10 28.47 2.32
N VAL A 317 -8.20 27.70 2.39
CA VAL A 317 -9.54 28.21 2.63
C VAL A 317 -9.98 27.65 3.98
N ARG A 318 -9.92 28.46 5.03
CA ARG A 318 -10.01 28.03 6.43
C ARG A 318 -8.99 26.91 6.71
N ASN A 319 -9.46 25.72 7.09
CA ASN A 319 -8.60 24.56 7.37
C ASN A 319 -8.49 23.57 6.19
N ILE A 320 -8.85 23.98 4.96
CA ILE A 320 -8.78 23.14 3.75
C ILE A 320 -7.73 23.71 2.79
N GLY A 321 -6.92 22.84 2.21
CA GLY A 321 -5.87 23.25 1.26
C GLY A 321 -4.66 23.93 1.90
N GLY A 322 -3.76 24.46 1.08
CA GLY A 322 -2.47 25.01 1.52
C GLY A 322 -1.66 23.96 2.28
N ASP A 323 -1.11 24.34 3.43
CA ASP A 323 -0.35 23.45 4.30
C ASP A 323 -1.21 22.67 5.32
N ASN A 324 -2.53 22.84 5.25
CA ASN A 324 -3.44 22.12 6.15
C ASN A 324 -3.45 20.62 5.83
N LEU A 325 -3.76 19.79 6.84
CA LEU A 325 -4.01 18.37 6.64
C LEU A 325 -5.29 18.16 5.82
N PRO A 326 -5.36 17.11 4.98
CA PRO A 326 -6.59 16.79 4.25
C PRO A 326 -7.77 16.59 5.19
N VAL A 327 -8.91 17.19 4.86
CA VAL A 327 -10.13 17.11 5.67
C VAL A 327 -10.96 15.87 5.37
N VAL A 328 -11.78 15.47 6.35
CA VAL A 328 -12.82 14.45 6.17
C VAL A 328 -14.18 15.16 6.19
N ILE A 329 -14.92 15.04 5.09
CA ILE A 329 -16.34 15.43 5.01
C ILE A 329 -17.16 14.15 5.15
N ALA A 330 -18.13 14.16 6.07
CA ALA A 330 -19.07 13.07 6.27
C ALA A 330 -20.45 13.46 5.77
N GLU A 331 -21.26 12.47 5.39
CA GLU A 331 -22.65 12.67 5.00
C GLU A 331 -23.58 12.34 6.18
N ARG A 332 -24.63 13.15 6.35
CA ARG A 332 -25.75 12.94 7.31
C ARG A 332 -27.05 13.50 6.71
N LEU A 333 -27.44 12.98 5.54
CA LEU A 333 -28.69 13.39 4.87
C LEU A 333 -29.91 12.86 5.60
N GLU A 334 -29.80 11.66 6.16
CA GLU A 334 -30.87 10.99 6.90
C GLU A 334 -30.31 10.29 8.15
N GLY A 335 -31.13 10.15 9.18
CA GLY A 335 -30.81 9.35 10.37
C GLY A 335 -30.09 10.09 11.46
N SER A 336 -29.18 9.41 12.13
CA SER A 336 -28.45 9.91 13.30
C SER A 336 -27.25 10.77 12.93
N PHE A 337 -27.07 11.89 13.64
CA PHE A 337 -25.85 12.72 13.57
C PHE A 337 -24.73 12.20 14.46
N GLU A 338 -24.78 10.93 14.87
CA GLU A 338 -23.71 10.31 15.65
C GLU A 338 -22.37 10.38 14.93
N THR A 339 -21.34 10.72 15.70
CA THR A 339 -19.96 10.72 15.26
C THR A 339 -19.13 9.82 16.16
N ASN A 340 -18.10 9.22 15.61
CA ASN A 340 -17.13 8.50 16.43
C ASN A 340 -16.34 9.51 17.28
N PRO A 341 -16.29 9.37 18.62
CA PRO A 341 -15.54 10.30 19.47
C PRO A 341 -14.05 10.43 19.10
N GLN A 342 -13.46 9.35 18.60
CA GLN A 342 -12.04 9.29 18.19
C GLN A 342 -11.82 9.84 16.77
N PHE A 343 -12.78 9.66 15.86
CA PHE A 343 -12.68 10.01 14.44
C PHE A 343 -13.82 10.96 14.06
N LYS A 344 -13.77 12.18 14.60
CA LYS A 344 -14.75 13.21 14.27
C LYS A 344 -14.44 13.79 12.89
N PRO A 345 -15.41 13.81 11.95
CA PRO A 345 -15.24 14.49 10.67
C PRO A 345 -15.03 16.00 10.90
N ASP A 346 -14.30 16.64 10.00
CA ASP A 346 -14.09 18.09 10.04
C ASP A 346 -15.34 18.85 9.60
N TYR A 347 -16.07 18.25 8.64
CA TYR A 347 -17.29 18.78 8.07
C TYR A 347 -18.35 17.69 7.96
N ILE A 348 -19.62 18.10 8.12
CA ILE A 348 -20.79 17.23 7.88
C ILE A 348 -21.70 17.89 6.84
N TYR A 349 -21.94 17.19 5.73
CA TYR A 349 -22.93 17.58 4.74
C TYR A 349 -24.31 17.08 5.13
N CYS A 350 -25.26 18.01 5.28
CA CYS A 350 -26.61 17.81 5.82
C CYS A 350 -27.72 17.98 4.77
N GLY A 351 -27.40 18.28 3.51
CA GLY A 351 -28.42 18.60 2.50
C GLY A 351 -29.23 19.84 2.86
N GLY A 352 -30.54 19.71 3.00
CA GLY A 352 -31.47 20.83 3.15
C GLY A 352 -31.59 21.41 4.58
N SER A 353 -30.97 20.83 5.61
CA SER A 353 -31.12 21.33 6.99
C SER A 353 -30.01 20.88 7.91
N VAL A 354 -29.61 21.77 8.81
CA VAL A 354 -28.65 21.45 9.90
C VAL A 354 -29.36 20.82 11.11
N PRO A 355 -28.65 19.97 11.89
CA PRO A 355 -29.22 19.43 13.12
C PRO A 355 -29.50 20.55 14.18
N GLN A 356 -30.52 20.35 14.99
CA GLN A 356 -30.84 21.28 16.08
C GLN A 356 -29.72 21.34 17.13
N SER A 357 -29.13 20.20 17.46
CA SER A 357 -27.95 20.10 18.33
C SER A 357 -26.70 19.92 17.49
N ARG A 358 -25.78 20.88 17.56
CA ARG A 358 -24.54 20.93 16.77
C ARG A 358 -23.31 20.76 17.67
N ASP A 359 -22.33 19.95 17.21
CA ASP A 359 -21.01 19.95 17.84
C ASP A 359 -20.23 21.18 17.36
N ASN A 360 -19.79 22.04 18.28
CA ASN A 360 -19.06 23.26 17.95
C ASN A 360 -17.68 23.02 17.30
N ASN A 361 -17.17 21.80 17.39
CA ASN A 361 -15.89 21.42 16.78
C ASN A 361 -16.04 20.89 15.34
N ILE A 362 -17.26 20.79 14.83
CA ILE A 362 -17.59 20.32 13.49
C ILE A 362 -18.23 21.47 12.71
N ALA A 363 -17.83 21.64 11.48
CA ALA A 363 -18.49 22.54 10.54
C ALA A 363 -19.55 21.79 9.72
N TYR A 364 -20.56 22.49 9.26
CA TYR A 364 -21.68 21.91 8.54
C TYR A 364 -21.81 22.49 7.15
N LEU A 365 -22.14 21.66 6.18
CA LEU A 365 -22.47 22.04 4.81
C LEU A 365 -23.96 21.83 4.59
N VAL A 366 -24.62 22.82 4.01
CA VAL A 366 -26.02 22.72 3.57
C VAL A 366 -26.13 23.18 2.13
N ASP A 367 -27.16 22.71 1.45
CA ASP A 367 -27.49 23.19 0.10
C ASP A 367 -27.64 24.72 0.11
N ALA A 368 -27.12 25.38 -0.90
CA ALA A 368 -27.06 26.84 -0.96
C ALA A 368 -28.42 27.52 -0.77
N ASN A 369 -29.50 26.91 -1.26
CA ASN A 369 -30.87 27.41 -1.11
C ASN A 369 -31.44 27.27 0.31
N ALA A 370 -30.82 26.44 1.15
CA ALA A 370 -31.18 26.25 2.56
C ALA A 370 -30.22 26.96 3.52
N TRP A 371 -29.16 27.56 3.01
CA TRP A 371 -28.15 28.22 3.82
C TRP A 371 -28.65 29.56 4.40
N ASN A 372 -28.38 29.77 5.68
CA ASN A 372 -28.63 31.03 6.37
C ASN A 372 -27.30 31.65 6.83
N PRO A 373 -26.95 32.89 6.40
CA PRO A 373 -25.69 33.54 6.77
C PRO A 373 -25.53 33.80 8.26
N GLU A 374 -26.62 33.79 9.04
CA GLU A 374 -26.57 33.94 10.50
C GLU A 374 -26.16 32.68 11.26
N ASP A 375 -26.18 31.53 10.58
CA ASP A 375 -25.79 30.25 11.18
C ASP A 375 -24.27 30.13 11.29
N LYS A 376 -23.76 30.02 12.52
CA LYS A 376 -22.33 29.86 12.79
C LYS A 376 -21.85 28.46 12.39
N ASN A 377 -20.65 28.37 11.79
CA ASN A 377 -20.02 27.14 11.30
C ASN A 377 -20.88 26.35 10.30
N VAL A 378 -21.74 27.04 9.54
CA VAL A 378 -22.55 26.47 8.47
C VAL A 378 -22.18 27.15 7.15
N TYR A 379 -21.90 26.39 6.11
CA TYR A 379 -21.41 26.89 4.84
C TYR A 379 -22.27 26.41 3.68
N PRO A 380 -22.47 27.25 2.63
CA PRO A 380 -23.27 26.90 1.49
C PRO A 380 -22.54 25.93 0.56
N ALA A 381 -23.25 24.91 0.09
CA ALA A 381 -22.83 23.99 -0.94
C ALA A 381 -23.66 24.19 -2.22
N PHE A 382 -22.99 24.45 -3.31
CA PHE A 382 -23.58 24.69 -4.64
C PHE A 382 -23.35 23.47 -5.55
N ASN A 383 -24.25 23.23 -6.46
CA ASN A 383 -23.98 22.41 -7.62
C ASN A 383 -23.50 23.29 -8.79
N TYR A 384 -22.89 22.68 -9.80
CA TYR A 384 -22.31 23.40 -10.94
C TYR A 384 -23.33 24.16 -11.80
N GLN A 385 -24.63 23.98 -11.61
CA GLN A 385 -25.70 24.73 -12.30
C GLN A 385 -26.04 26.04 -11.54
N GLN A 386 -25.56 26.20 -10.33
CA GLN A 386 -25.86 27.36 -9.44
C GLN A 386 -24.72 28.39 -9.45
N MET A 387 -24.09 28.62 -10.60
CA MET A 387 -22.94 29.55 -10.70
C MET A 387 -23.33 31.00 -10.43
N ILE A 388 -24.55 31.41 -10.78
CA ILE A 388 -25.08 32.77 -10.52
C ILE A 388 -25.26 32.97 -9.02
N GLU A 389 -25.87 32.03 -8.33
CA GLU A 389 -26.08 32.08 -6.88
C GLU A 389 -24.74 32.04 -6.13
N LEU A 390 -23.79 31.20 -6.58
CA LEU A 390 -22.44 31.14 -6.04
C LEU A 390 -21.74 32.50 -6.12
N HIS A 391 -21.89 33.22 -7.26
CA HIS A 391 -21.30 34.53 -7.47
C HIS A 391 -21.87 35.60 -6.51
N HIS A 392 -23.18 35.57 -6.27
CA HIS A 392 -23.86 36.55 -5.43
C HIS A 392 -23.84 36.22 -3.94
N THR A 393 -23.52 35.01 -3.54
CA THR A 393 -23.45 34.59 -2.13
C THR A 393 -22.16 35.10 -1.51
N VAL A 394 -22.27 35.77 -0.37
CA VAL A 394 -21.14 36.27 0.43
C VAL A 394 -20.87 35.27 1.56
N SER A 395 -19.79 34.53 1.46
CA SER A 395 -19.30 33.59 2.48
C SER A 395 -17.78 33.44 2.33
N ASP A 396 -17.07 33.25 3.43
CA ASP A 396 -15.62 33.05 3.46
C ASP A 396 -15.19 31.61 3.09
N LEU A 397 -16.15 30.70 2.97
CA LEU A 397 -16.01 29.34 2.49
C LEU A 397 -17.28 28.95 1.75
N LYS A 398 -17.12 28.49 0.53
CA LYS A 398 -18.17 27.93 -0.33
C LYS A 398 -17.74 26.58 -0.81
N PHE A 399 -18.66 25.64 -0.95
CA PHE A 399 -18.40 24.34 -1.56
C PHE A 399 -19.10 24.25 -2.91
N LEU A 400 -18.41 23.67 -3.90
CA LEU A 400 -18.95 23.48 -5.24
C LEU A 400 -18.85 22.01 -5.64
N PHE A 401 -19.99 21.31 -5.75
CA PHE A 401 -20.06 19.98 -6.35
C PHE A 401 -19.87 20.08 -7.86
N LEU A 402 -18.76 19.55 -8.34
CA LEU A 402 -18.31 19.72 -9.72
C LEU A 402 -17.88 18.38 -10.33
N PRO A 403 -18.57 17.86 -11.35
CA PRO A 403 -18.04 16.78 -12.19
C PRO A 403 -17.08 17.31 -13.24
N TYR A 404 -16.08 16.50 -13.62
CA TYR A 404 -15.08 16.91 -14.63
C TYR A 404 -15.71 17.38 -15.94
N MET A 405 -16.76 16.70 -16.41
CA MET A 405 -17.47 17.04 -17.64
C MET A 405 -18.18 18.42 -17.62
N ALA A 406 -18.38 19.00 -16.44
CA ALA A 406 -18.96 20.33 -16.29
C ALA A 406 -17.89 21.45 -16.20
N MET A 407 -16.60 21.11 -16.20
CA MET A 407 -15.53 22.10 -16.29
C MET A 407 -15.49 22.73 -17.68
N ASN A 408 -15.90 23.99 -17.73
CA ASN A 408 -15.92 24.80 -18.94
C ASN A 408 -15.36 26.20 -18.63
N ASP A 409 -15.23 27.04 -19.63
CA ASP A 409 -14.66 28.39 -19.50
C ASP A 409 -15.42 29.26 -18.48
N GLU A 410 -16.74 29.10 -18.34
CA GLU A 410 -17.56 29.83 -17.37
C GLU A 410 -17.22 29.41 -15.93
N VAL A 411 -17.12 28.10 -15.67
CA VAL A 411 -16.74 27.57 -14.36
C VAL A 411 -15.31 27.97 -14.02
N ILE A 412 -14.38 27.87 -14.96
CA ILE A 412 -12.98 28.29 -14.80
C ILE A 412 -12.90 29.78 -14.46
N ALA A 413 -13.62 30.64 -15.19
CA ALA A 413 -13.68 32.07 -14.91
C ALA A 413 -14.26 32.39 -13.53
N ALA A 414 -15.30 31.68 -13.12
CA ALA A 414 -15.88 31.83 -11.79
C ALA A 414 -14.92 31.38 -10.67
N LEU A 415 -14.21 30.26 -10.84
CA LEU A 415 -13.21 29.80 -9.86
C LEU A 415 -12.05 30.81 -9.72
N LYS A 416 -11.64 31.49 -10.81
CA LYS A 416 -10.64 32.56 -10.76
C LYS A 416 -11.10 33.76 -9.92
N LEU A 417 -12.39 34.06 -9.93
CA LEU A 417 -12.99 35.15 -9.14
C LEU A 417 -13.27 34.76 -7.69
N HIS A 418 -13.43 33.47 -7.42
CA HIS A 418 -13.85 32.92 -6.12
C HIS A 418 -12.82 31.97 -5.52
N PRO A 419 -11.67 32.47 -5.05
CA PRO A 419 -10.63 31.63 -4.45
C PRO A 419 -11.03 31.03 -3.08
N GLU A 420 -12.17 31.44 -2.51
CA GLU A 420 -12.79 30.87 -1.32
C GLU A 420 -13.61 29.61 -1.59
N VAL A 421 -13.73 29.21 -2.87
CA VAL A 421 -14.46 27.99 -3.25
C VAL A 421 -13.56 26.76 -3.08
N VAL A 422 -14.08 25.78 -2.33
CA VAL A 422 -13.55 24.41 -2.26
C VAL A 422 -14.35 23.53 -3.20
N ILE A 423 -13.67 22.84 -4.11
CA ILE A 423 -14.29 21.94 -5.06
C ILE A 423 -14.53 20.57 -4.41
N ILE A 424 -15.78 20.10 -4.44
CA ILE A 424 -16.12 18.70 -4.18
C ILE A 424 -16.20 18.00 -5.53
N ALA A 425 -15.12 17.35 -5.91
CA ALA A 425 -15.00 16.66 -7.19
C ALA A 425 -15.88 15.41 -7.21
N GLN A 426 -16.76 15.31 -8.20
CA GLN A 426 -17.66 14.18 -8.40
C GLN A 426 -17.35 13.44 -9.69
N SER A 427 -17.59 12.12 -9.71
CA SER A 427 -17.47 11.30 -10.91
C SER A 427 -18.41 10.10 -10.84
N ASN A 428 -19.13 9.87 -11.93
CA ASN A 428 -19.90 8.65 -12.20
C ASN A 428 -19.21 7.78 -13.27
N HIS A 429 -18.01 8.14 -13.66
CA HIS A 429 -17.24 7.44 -14.68
C HIS A 429 -16.70 6.10 -14.14
N PRO A 430 -16.66 5.02 -14.94
CA PRO A 430 -16.07 3.75 -14.49
C PRO A 430 -14.62 3.91 -14.01
N ASN A 431 -13.83 4.75 -14.68
CA ASN A 431 -12.51 5.17 -14.24
C ASN A 431 -12.55 6.55 -13.55
N ARG A 432 -13.07 6.61 -12.32
CA ARG A 432 -13.16 7.86 -11.54
C ARG A 432 -11.79 8.51 -11.33
N LEU A 433 -10.76 7.70 -11.10
CA LEU A 433 -9.38 8.20 -10.92
C LEU A 433 -8.95 9.05 -12.11
N GLY A 434 -9.23 8.60 -13.33
CA GLY A 434 -8.87 9.32 -14.55
C GLY A 434 -9.55 10.69 -14.64
N GLU A 435 -10.85 10.78 -14.33
CA GLU A 435 -11.57 12.07 -14.30
C GLU A 435 -11.07 13.00 -13.19
N TYR A 436 -10.78 12.47 -12.00
CA TYR A 436 -10.23 13.28 -10.91
C TYR A 436 -8.83 13.79 -11.22
N ARG A 437 -7.98 12.98 -11.81
CA ARG A 437 -6.69 13.41 -12.35
C ARG A 437 -6.87 14.47 -13.43
N ALA A 438 -7.76 14.25 -14.41
CA ALA A 438 -8.01 15.22 -15.49
C ALA A 438 -8.48 16.58 -14.93
N MET A 439 -9.43 16.56 -13.98
CA MET A 439 -9.89 17.79 -13.30
C MET A 439 -8.75 18.52 -12.60
N THR A 440 -7.96 17.83 -11.81
CA THR A 440 -6.87 18.47 -11.05
C THR A 440 -5.75 18.98 -11.94
N HIS A 441 -5.46 18.27 -13.03
CA HIS A 441 -4.51 18.71 -14.04
C HIS A 441 -5.02 19.95 -14.82
N GLU A 442 -6.32 20.00 -15.12
CA GLU A 442 -6.94 21.19 -15.72
C GLU A 442 -6.84 22.39 -14.79
N LEU A 443 -7.14 22.22 -13.49
CA LEU A 443 -6.95 23.28 -12.50
C LEU A 443 -5.50 23.77 -12.45
N MET A 444 -4.52 22.87 -12.53
CA MET A 444 -3.10 23.24 -12.58
C MET A 444 -2.74 23.98 -13.87
N ASN A 445 -3.25 23.54 -15.02
CA ASN A 445 -3.03 24.18 -16.32
C ASN A 445 -3.59 25.61 -16.35
N GLU A 446 -4.74 25.83 -15.69
CA GLU A 446 -5.40 27.13 -15.59
C GLU A 446 -4.85 28.02 -14.44
N GLY A 447 -3.87 27.52 -13.67
CA GLY A 447 -3.29 28.24 -12.53
C GLY A 447 -4.25 28.43 -11.37
N LEU A 448 -5.25 27.51 -11.23
CA LEU A 448 -6.26 27.55 -10.18
C LEU A 448 -5.75 26.83 -8.92
N GLU A 449 -5.79 27.54 -7.80
CA GLU A 449 -5.34 27.05 -6.48
C GLU A 449 -6.52 26.65 -5.55
N ASN A 450 -7.73 26.51 -6.09
CA ASN A 450 -8.88 26.05 -5.30
C ASN A 450 -8.62 24.66 -4.73
N PRO A 451 -8.84 24.40 -3.43
CA PRO A 451 -8.71 23.07 -2.84
C PRO A 451 -9.71 22.08 -3.43
N VAL A 452 -9.33 20.80 -3.46
CA VAL A 452 -10.18 19.73 -3.99
C VAL A 452 -10.38 18.63 -2.95
N VAL A 453 -11.65 18.35 -2.65
CA VAL A 453 -12.11 17.22 -1.86
C VAL A 453 -12.71 16.19 -2.80
N PHE A 454 -12.25 14.93 -2.75
CA PHE A 454 -12.73 13.89 -3.63
C PHE A 454 -13.95 13.20 -3.05
N PHE A 455 -15.08 13.31 -3.74
CA PHE A 455 -16.32 12.65 -3.39
C PHE A 455 -16.34 11.24 -3.98
N GLN A 456 -16.59 10.24 -3.14
CA GLN A 456 -16.66 8.84 -3.52
C GLN A 456 -17.99 8.23 -3.06
N TYR A 457 -18.79 7.77 -4.00
CA TYR A 457 -20.09 7.16 -3.78
C TYR A 457 -20.04 5.65 -3.85
N TYR A 458 -20.63 4.99 -2.85
CA TYR A 458 -20.73 3.53 -2.74
C TYR A 458 -22.12 3.08 -2.27
N GLN A 459 -22.42 1.78 -2.46
CA GLN A 459 -23.64 1.11 -2.00
C GLN A 459 -23.28 -0.23 -1.32
N GLU A 460 -22.20 -0.26 -0.56
CA GLU A 460 -21.67 -1.49 0.01
C GLU A 460 -22.46 -1.93 1.24
N THR A 461 -22.65 -3.24 1.35
CA THR A 461 -23.33 -3.86 2.50
C THR A 461 -22.37 -4.43 3.53
N LYS A 462 -21.08 -4.56 3.18
CA LYS A 462 -20.02 -5.05 4.05
C LYS A 462 -18.94 -3.99 4.20
N ALA A 463 -18.47 -3.79 5.43
CA ALA A 463 -17.40 -2.84 5.72
C ALA A 463 -16.12 -3.14 4.91
N GLU A 464 -15.74 -4.42 4.79
CA GLU A 464 -14.57 -4.84 4.01
C GLU A 464 -14.64 -4.39 2.55
N ASP A 465 -15.80 -4.50 1.91
CA ASP A 465 -15.97 -4.10 0.51
C ASP A 465 -15.81 -2.58 0.34
N LEU A 466 -16.37 -1.79 1.27
CA LEU A 466 -16.18 -0.33 1.31
C LEU A 466 -14.71 0.03 1.51
N GLN A 467 -14.04 -0.60 2.47
CA GLN A 467 -12.63 -0.36 2.80
C GLN A 467 -11.73 -0.60 1.60
N ILE A 468 -11.89 -1.74 0.92
CA ILE A 468 -11.08 -2.12 -0.24
C ILE A 468 -11.32 -1.16 -1.40
N LYS A 469 -12.58 -0.89 -1.77
CA LYS A 469 -12.92 -0.05 -2.92
C LYS A 469 -12.54 1.40 -2.69
N ALA A 470 -12.88 1.97 -1.55
CA ALA A 470 -12.58 3.36 -1.23
C ALA A 470 -11.07 3.61 -1.11
N ALA A 471 -10.31 2.68 -0.50
CA ALA A 471 -8.87 2.77 -0.44
C ALA A 471 -8.22 2.67 -1.84
N ALA A 472 -8.71 1.79 -2.70
CA ALA A 472 -8.23 1.64 -4.07
C ALA A 472 -8.49 2.89 -4.93
N ASP A 473 -9.65 3.54 -4.77
CA ASP A 473 -10.00 4.76 -5.51
C ASP A 473 -9.18 5.97 -5.04
N MET A 474 -8.87 6.05 -3.74
CA MET A 474 -8.14 7.18 -3.16
C MET A 474 -6.62 7.03 -3.24
N GLY A 475 -6.11 5.80 -3.46
CA GLY A 475 -4.68 5.52 -3.35
C GLY A 475 -3.83 6.40 -4.26
N ALA A 476 -4.06 6.35 -5.56
CA ALA A 476 -3.28 7.13 -6.51
C ALA A 476 -3.43 8.64 -6.29
N LEU A 477 -4.63 9.14 -5.97
CA LEU A 477 -4.87 10.56 -5.68
C LEU A 477 -4.05 11.06 -4.48
N ASN A 478 -3.93 10.23 -3.43
CA ASN A 478 -3.11 10.52 -2.27
C ASN A 478 -1.61 10.56 -2.64
N PHE A 479 -1.14 9.54 -3.39
CA PHE A 479 0.28 9.45 -3.77
C PHE A 479 0.69 10.47 -4.82
N ASP A 480 -0.24 10.93 -5.65
CA ASP A 480 -0.03 12.01 -6.61
C ASP A 480 -0.04 13.40 -5.96
N GLY A 481 -0.33 13.49 -4.65
CA GLY A 481 -0.35 14.75 -3.90
C GLY A 481 -1.52 15.66 -4.26
N LEU A 482 -2.62 15.10 -4.77
CA LEU A 482 -3.75 15.87 -5.27
C LEU A 482 -4.85 16.11 -4.23
N CYS A 483 -4.79 15.42 -3.08
CA CYS A 483 -5.87 15.31 -2.11
C CYS A 483 -5.80 16.41 -1.04
N ASP A 484 -6.79 17.32 -1.01
CA ASP A 484 -7.04 18.25 0.10
C ASP A 484 -8.13 17.76 1.05
N GLY A 485 -8.84 16.69 0.70
CA GLY A 485 -9.84 16.05 1.54
C GLY A 485 -10.54 14.88 0.88
N ILE A 486 -11.22 14.10 1.69
CA ILE A 486 -12.01 12.94 1.29
C ILE A 486 -13.45 13.10 1.76
N PHE A 487 -14.39 12.75 0.89
CA PHE A 487 -15.80 12.70 1.18
C PHE A 487 -16.36 11.33 0.75
N LEU A 488 -16.49 10.40 1.69
CA LEU A 488 -17.11 9.10 1.44
C LEU A 488 -18.60 9.16 1.71
N TYR A 489 -19.39 8.67 0.78
CA TYR A 489 -20.82 8.48 0.93
C TYR A 489 -21.19 7.02 0.58
N ASN A 490 -21.73 6.30 1.53
CA ASN A 490 -22.21 4.94 1.32
C ASN A 490 -23.72 4.86 1.55
N GLN A 491 -24.49 4.71 0.51
CA GLN A 491 -25.94 4.56 0.59
C GLN A 491 -26.39 3.16 1.08
N GLY A 492 -25.45 2.22 1.26
CA GLY A 492 -25.72 0.90 1.83
C GLY A 492 -25.97 0.95 3.35
N PRO A 493 -26.29 -0.18 3.98
CA PRO A 493 -26.74 -0.24 5.39
C PRO A 493 -25.60 -0.11 6.42
N LEU A 494 -24.39 0.28 6.00
CA LEU A 494 -23.28 0.49 6.93
C LEU A 494 -23.51 1.74 7.78
N SER A 495 -23.14 1.67 9.06
CA SER A 495 -23.25 2.83 9.94
C SER A 495 -22.31 3.97 9.49
N HIS A 496 -22.72 5.21 9.74
CA HIS A 496 -21.88 6.39 9.50
C HIS A 496 -20.51 6.30 10.17
N ILE A 497 -20.44 5.68 11.37
CA ILE A 497 -19.18 5.46 12.09
C ILE A 497 -18.20 4.62 11.27
N VAL A 498 -18.65 3.57 10.59
CA VAL A 498 -17.81 2.73 9.72
C VAL A 498 -17.29 3.52 8.53
N VAL A 499 -18.14 4.34 7.91
CA VAL A 499 -17.77 5.18 6.75
C VAL A 499 -16.73 6.23 7.16
N ASP A 500 -16.98 6.95 8.26
CA ASP A 500 -16.05 7.95 8.78
C ASP A 500 -14.70 7.33 9.15
N THR A 501 -14.72 6.20 9.89
CA THR A 501 -13.49 5.50 10.30
C THR A 501 -12.69 5.04 9.08
N THR A 502 -13.36 4.56 8.04
CA THR A 502 -12.72 4.19 6.77
C THR A 502 -12.03 5.40 6.11
N ALA A 503 -12.67 6.57 6.08
CA ALA A 503 -12.08 7.78 5.52
C ALA A 503 -10.78 8.19 6.25
N PHE A 504 -10.80 8.21 7.59
CA PHE A 504 -9.59 8.47 8.39
C PHE A 504 -8.52 7.41 8.19
N GLY A 505 -8.90 6.13 8.11
CA GLY A 505 -7.99 5.02 7.83
C GLY A 505 -7.26 5.16 6.48
N ILE A 506 -7.96 5.62 5.45
CA ILE A 506 -7.39 5.88 4.11
C ILE A 506 -6.35 7.00 4.17
N LEU A 507 -6.67 8.12 4.82
CA LEU A 507 -5.73 9.25 4.96
C LEU A 507 -4.48 8.85 5.75
N GLN A 508 -4.64 8.01 6.78
CA GLN A 508 -3.52 7.51 7.56
C GLN A 508 -2.68 6.49 6.79
N ALA A 509 -3.30 5.56 6.06
CA ALA A 509 -2.59 4.60 5.22
C ALA A 509 -1.78 5.28 4.10
N GLY A 510 -2.27 6.42 3.58
CA GLY A 510 -1.56 7.30 2.64
C GLY A 510 -0.51 8.21 3.29
N ARG A 511 -0.38 8.19 4.60
CA ARG A 511 0.53 9.03 5.41
C ARG A 511 0.34 10.53 5.22
N ILE A 512 -0.86 10.96 4.86
CA ILE A 512 -1.20 12.39 4.68
C ILE A 512 -1.95 12.98 5.88
N ARG A 513 -2.50 12.14 6.76
CA ARG A 513 -3.09 12.57 8.04
C ARG A 513 -3.06 11.43 9.06
N THR A 514 -2.46 11.67 10.22
CA THR A 514 -2.41 10.69 11.33
C THR A 514 -3.57 10.92 12.29
N SER A 515 -4.34 9.88 12.56
CA SER A 515 -5.54 9.93 13.42
C SER A 515 -5.51 8.98 14.61
N LYS A 516 -4.71 7.91 14.55
CA LYS A 516 -4.55 6.89 15.59
C LYS A 516 -3.11 6.36 15.67
N THR A 517 -2.84 5.45 16.59
CA THR A 517 -1.58 4.68 16.61
C THR A 517 -1.44 3.89 15.30
N GLU A 518 -0.27 3.94 14.67
CA GLU A 518 0.05 3.11 13.49
C GLU A 518 0.73 1.81 13.95
N TYR A 519 0.24 0.68 13.49
CA TYR A 519 0.89 -0.62 13.71
C TYR A 519 1.53 -1.11 12.41
N ILE A 520 2.82 -1.43 12.51
CA ILE A 520 3.60 -2.05 11.44
C ILE A 520 3.80 -3.49 11.86
N SER A 521 2.86 -4.37 11.52
CA SER A 521 2.87 -5.76 11.93
C SER A 521 3.00 -6.73 10.77
N CYS A 522 3.91 -7.71 10.90
CA CYS A 522 4.14 -8.69 9.85
C CYS A 522 2.99 -9.72 9.77
N PRO A 523 2.76 -10.32 8.58
CA PRO A 523 1.68 -11.29 8.40
C PRO A 523 1.98 -12.67 9.02
N GLY A 524 3.20 -12.87 9.55
CA GLY A 524 3.68 -14.18 9.94
C GLY A 524 4.17 -15.03 8.76
N CYS A 525 5.06 -15.95 9.04
CA CYS A 525 5.57 -16.96 8.11
C CYS A 525 6.23 -18.09 8.94
N GLY A 526 6.80 -19.09 8.29
CA GLY A 526 7.50 -20.19 8.99
C GLY A 526 8.67 -19.75 9.88
N ARG A 527 9.05 -18.47 9.90
CA ARG A 527 10.04 -17.87 10.80
C ARG A 527 9.46 -17.25 12.06
N THR A 528 8.13 -17.15 12.18
CA THR A 528 7.47 -16.54 13.34
C THR A 528 7.73 -17.36 14.61
N LEU A 529 8.10 -16.68 15.70
CA LEU A 529 8.65 -17.31 16.91
C LEU A 529 7.70 -17.32 18.11
N TYR A 530 6.50 -16.71 17.98
CA TYR A 530 5.49 -16.56 19.02
C TYR A 530 4.08 -16.44 18.42
N ASP A 531 3.04 -16.45 19.24
CA ASP A 531 1.66 -16.22 18.80
C ASP A 531 1.46 -14.73 18.42
N LEU A 532 1.57 -14.46 17.13
CA LEU A 532 1.57 -13.11 16.58
C LEU A 532 0.20 -12.43 16.72
N GLU A 533 -0.90 -13.12 16.42
CA GLU A 533 -2.26 -12.55 16.44
C GLU A 533 -2.66 -12.11 17.85
N SER A 534 -2.50 -12.99 18.84
CA SER A 534 -2.83 -12.66 20.22
C SER A 534 -1.94 -11.54 20.78
N THR A 535 -0.66 -11.50 20.39
CA THR A 535 0.27 -10.47 20.81
C THR A 535 -0.10 -9.10 20.20
N ILE A 536 -0.46 -9.05 18.91
CA ILE A 536 -0.95 -7.84 18.27
C ILE A 536 -2.19 -7.30 18.98
N ALA A 537 -3.16 -8.17 19.28
CA ALA A 537 -4.38 -7.78 19.98
C ALA A 537 -4.10 -7.20 21.38
N ARG A 538 -3.18 -7.79 22.15
CA ARG A 538 -2.74 -7.28 23.46
C ARG A 538 -2.08 -5.91 23.36
N ILE A 539 -1.15 -5.74 22.43
CA ILE A 539 -0.45 -4.45 22.21
C ILE A 539 -1.45 -3.38 21.78
N LYS A 540 -2.34 -3.69 20.83
CA LYS A 540 -3.38 -2.74 20.37
C LYS A 540 -4.31 -2.32 21.51
N THR A 541 -4.75 -3.25 22.34
CA THR A 541 -5.60 -2.97 23.50
C THR A 541 -4.94 -1.96 24.46
N ALA A 542 -3.63 -2.08 24.65
CA ALA A 542 -2.87 -1.23 25.56
C ALA A 542 -2.48 0.14 24.98
N THR A 543 -2.38 0.28 23.64
CA THR A 543 -1.71 1.42 23.00
C THR A 543 -2.54 2.14 21.92
N SER A 544 -3.74 1.67 21.57
CA SER A 544 -4.56 2.23 20.47
C SER A 544 -4.94 3.72 20.66
N HIS A 545 -4.91 4.22 21.86
CA HIS A 545 -5.18 5.63 22.19
C HIS A 545 -3.97 6.56 22.02
N LEU A 546 -2.77 6.01 21.79
CA LEU A 546 -1.52 6.76 21.67
C LEU A 546 -1.38 7.34 20.24
N LYS A 547 -2.22 8.33 19.94
CA LYS A 547 -2.26 8.96 18.61
C LYS A 547 -0.88 9.48 18.18
N GLY A 548 -0.48 9.10 16.98
CA GLY A 548 0.77 9.54 16.37
C GLY A 548 1.95 8.60 16.57
N LEU A 549 1.88 7.68 17.53
CA LEU A 549 2.90 6.65 17.71
C LEU A 549 2.84 5.59 16.62
N LYS A 550 4.03 5.10 16.23
CA LYS A 550 4.20 3.95 15.32
C LYS A 550 4.85 2.81 16.08
N ILE A 551 4.18 1.66 16.14
CA ILE A 551 4.64 0.47 16.85
C ILE A 551 4.86 -0.67 15.85
N GLY A 552 6.11 -1.15 15.75
CA GLY A 552 6.49 -2.33 14.97
C GLY A 552 6.26 -3.61 15.75
N ILE A 553 5.60 -4.62 15.15
CA ILE A 553 5.36 -5.94 15.76
C ILE A 553 5.81 -7.00 14.76
N MET A 554 7.00 -7.59 15.01
CA MET A 554 7.69 -8.45 14.05
C MET A 554 7.89 -9.86 14.59
N GLY A 555 7.48 -10.86 13.81
CA GLY A 555 7.61 -12.26 14.17
C GLY A 555 9.05 -12.75 14.30
N CYS A 556 10.02 -12.12 13.62
CA CYS A 556 11.44 -12.49 13.65
C CYS A 556 12.37 -11.32 13.25
N ILE A 557 13.68 -11.53 13.42
CA ILE A 557 14.72 -10.52 13.13
C ILE A 557 15.12 -10.40 11.64
N VAL A 558 14.64 -11.27 10.75
CA VAL A 558 15.15 -11.34 9.36
C VAL A 558 14.92 -10.05 8.60
N ASN A 559 13.68 -9.55 8.56
CA ASN A 559 13.34 -8.27 7.95
C ASN A 559 12.86 -7.25 9.00
N GLY A 560 12.50 -7.73 10.20
CA GLY A 560 11.81 -6.94 11.21
C GLY A 560 12.48 -5.59 11.52
N PRO A 561 13.74 -5.54 11.93
CA PRO A 561 14.40 -4.27 12.28
C PRO A 561 14.48 -3.27 11.14
N GLY A 562 14.58 -3.76 9.90
CA GLY A 562 14.58 -2.90 8.72
C GLY A 562 13.19 -2.38 8.35
N GLU A 563 12.18 -3.26 8.33
CA GLU A 563 10.80 -2.90 7.96
C GLU A 563 10.12 -1.96 8.99
N MET A 564 10.52 -2.04 10.26
CA MET A 564 10.07 -1.12 11.30
C MET A 564 11.01 0.06 11.52
N ALA A 565 11.91 0.35 10.59
CA ALA A 565 12.94 1.39 10.78
C ALA A 565 12.38 2.80 11.04
N ASP A 566 11.15 3.07 10.60
CA ASP A 566 10.42 4.31 10.88
C ASP A 566 9.38 4.16 12.02
N ALA A 567 9.37 3.04 12.72
CA ALA A 567 8.60 2.87 13.96
C ALA A 567 9.29 3.57 15.14
N ASP A 568 8.49 4.11 16.06
CA ASP A 568 8.99 4.71 17.30
C ASP A 568 9.42 3.63 18.28
N TYR A 569 8.65 2.54 18.35
CA TYR A 569 8.91 1.38 19.19
C TYR A 569 8.77 0.08 18.42
N GLY A 570 9.53 -0.95 18.80
CA GLY A 570 9.50 -2.25 18.17
C GLY A 570 9.45 -3.41 19.15
N TYR A 571 8.60 -4.40 18.83
CA TYR A 571 8.47 -5.69 19.49
C TYR A 571 8.86 -6.78 18.49
N VAL A 572 10.00 -7.45 18.70
CA VAL A 572 10.61 -8.32 17.70
C VAL A 572 10.93 -9.69 18.28
N GLY A 573 10.44 -10.76 17.66
CA GLY A 573 10.82 -12.13 18.02
C GLY A 573 12.32 -12.37 17.86
N ALA A 574 12.99 -12.75 18.96
CA ALA A 574 14.43 -12.98 19.02
C ALA A 574 14.82 -14.46 19.14
N GLY A 575 13.88 -15.31 19.54
CA GLY A 575 14.01 -16.74 19.74
C GLY A 575 12.68 -17.30 20.24
N ARG A 576 12.53 -18.63 20.34
CA ARG A 576 11.29 -19.21 20.88
C ARG A 576 11.08 -18.71 22.31
N GLY A 577 9.92 -18.07 22.56
CA GLY A 577 9.54 -17.49 23.83
C GLY A 577 10.39 -16.30 24.27
N LYS A 578 11.15 -15.68 23.35
CA LYS A 578 12.05 -14.54 23.63
C LYS A 578 11.82 -13.41 22.66
N ILE A 579 11.73 -12.21 23.21
CA ILE A 579 11.44 -10.97 22.49
C ILE A 579 12.58 -9.98 22.72
N SER A 580 12.86 -9.14 21.72
CA SER A 580 13.69 -7.94 21.85
C SER A 580 12.85 -6.70 21.64
N LEU A 581 13.06 -5.69 22.47
CA LEU A 581 12.41 -4.38 22.36
C LEU A 581 13.34 -3.35 21.75
N TYR A 582 12.78 -2.52 20.89
CA TYR A 582 13.49 -1.49 20.16
C TYR A 582 12.87 -0.11 20.42
N LYS A 583 13.72 0.92 20.42
CA LYS A 583 13.32 2.31 20.24
C LYS A 583 13.94 2.80 18.95
N LYS A 584 13.10 3.09 17.96
CA LYS A 584 13.56 3.34 16.57
C LYS A 584 14.43 2.17 16.07
N LYS A 585 15.67 2.44 15.68
CA LYS A 585 16.62 1.43 15.18
C LYS A 585 17.48 0.78 16.27
N GLU A 586 17.39 1.25 17.51
CA GLU A 586 18.21 0.78 18.63
C GLU A 586 17.51 -0.33 19.42
N CYS A 587 18.21 -1.44 19.61
CA CYS A 587 17.74 -2.53 20.48
C CYS A 587 18.01 -2.17 21.93
N ILE A 588 16.95 -1.91 22.71
CA ILE A 588 17.04 -1.46 24.11
C ILE A 588 17.18 -2.64 25.07
N GLU A 589 16.38 -3.69 24.88
CA GLU A 589 16.41 -4.86 25.74
C GLU A 589 16.27 -6.14 24.91
N LYS A 590 17.08 -7.17 25.20
CA LYS A 590 17.13 -8.43 24.47
C LYS A 590 16.68 -9.61 25.33
N ASN A 591 16.17 -10.62 24.67
CA ASN A 591 15.83 -11.92 25.28
C ASN A 591 14.83 -11.85 26.45
N ILE A 592 13.90 -10.90 26.38
CA ILE A 592 12.81 -10.78 27.35
C ILE A 592 11.87 -12.00 27.20
N PRO A 593 11.44 -12.64 28.30
CA PRO A 593 10.39 -13.65 28.22
C PRO A 593 9.12 -13.09 27.60
N GLU A 594 8.49 -13.87 26.69
CA GLU A 594 7.31 -13.44 25.92
C GLU A 594 6.14 -12.99 26.82
N ASP A 595 5.94 -13.65 27.94
CA ASP A 595 4.90 -13.34 28.92
C ASP A 595 5.05 -11.96 29.60
N GLN A 596 6.26 -11.40 29.63
CA GLN A 596 6.58 -10.08 30.22
C GLN A 596 6.77 -8.99 29.16
N ALA A 597 6.92 -9.35 27.90
CA ALA A 597 7.42 -8.43 26.88
C ALA A 597 6.44 -7.32 26.51
N VAL A 598 5.12 -7.55 26.61
CA VAL A 598 4.11 -6.51 26.33
C VAL A 598 4.11 -5.45 27.43
N GLU A 599 4.16 -5.86 28.69
CA GLU A 599 4.25 -4.96 29.84
C GLU A 599 5.53 -4.11 29.77
N LYS A 600 6.65 -4.73 29.43
CA LYS A 600 7.94 -4.01 29.25
C LYS A 600 7.93 -3.04 28.06
N LEU A 601 7.22 -3.35 26.99
CA LEU A 601 7.00 -2.39 25.90
C LEU A 601 6.25 -1.15 26.41
N ILE A 602 5.21 -1.33 27.19
CA ILE A 602 4.43 -0.23 27.78
C ILE A 602 5.29 0.58 28.74
N GLU A 603 6.10 -0.08 29.58
CA GLU A 603 7.06 0.60 30.46
C GLU A 603 8.07 1.42 29.67
N LEU A 604 8.58 0.89 28.55
CA LEU A 604 9.51 1.60 27.68
C LEU A 604 8.86 2.85 27.07
N ILE A 605 7.60 2.76 26.61
CA ILE A 605 6.84 3.90 26.08
C ILE A 605 6.63 4.95 27.19
N LYS A 606 6.25 4.54 28.40
CA LYS A 606 6.09 5.43 29.57
C LYS A 606 7.39 6.13 29.97
N ALA A 607 8.50 5.38 30.01
CA ALA A 607 9.80 5.91 30.39
C ALA A 607 10.31 6.99 29.43
N ASN A 608 9.82 6.99 28.19
CA ASN A 608 10.17 8.00 27.18
C ASN A 608 9.17 9.18 27.12
N GLY A 609 8.12 9.18 27.94
CA GLY A 609 7.14 10.26 27.97
C GLY A 609 6.10 10.23 26.83
N ASP A 610 6.05 9.13 26.06
CA ASP A 610 5.19 8.98 24.89
C ASP A 610 3.86 8.27 25.24
N TYR A 611 3.62 7.99 26.53
CA TYR A 611 2.38 7.36 26.98
C TYR A 611 1.45 8.38 27.64
N THR A 612 0.21 8.39 27.22
CA THR A 612 -0.88 9.14 27.86
C THR A 612 -1.88 8.15 28.44
N GLU A 613 -2.46 8.44 29.61
CA GLU A 613 -3.53 7.61 30.15
C GLU A 613 -4.80 7.71 29.25
N LYS A 614 -5.63 6.66 29.28
CA LYS A 614 -6.86 6.58 28.47
C LYS A 614 -7.91 7.60 28.90
#